data_b0a723620aec2681139a8f4d22f8783e
#
_entry.id   b0a723620aec2681139a8f4d22f8783e
#
_cell.length_a   1.000
_cell.length_b   1.000
_cell.length_c   1.000
_cell.angle_alpha   90.00
_cell.angle_beta   90.00
_cell.angle_gamma   90.00
#
_symmetry.space_group_name_H-M   'P 1'
#
loop_
_entity.id
_entity.type
_entity.pdbx_description
1 polymer ?
#
loop_
_entity_poly.entity_id
_entity_poly.type
_entity_poly.pdbx_seq_one_letter_code
_entity_poly.pdbx_strand_id
1 'polypeptide(L)'
;CHIHLKNAVTFNTKMELLPCDMYLYQPLGKFGRDFSSYQDFQSLTENAIYRKTMDEIRKLPSDECTTCEHFDVCRGGCPVLWKNYSFDSLKKFKNQKFFL
;
A
#
# COMPACT_ATOMS: atom_id res chain seq x y z
N CYS A 1 -3.37 1.92 -9.44
CA CYS A 1 -2.87 1.04 -8.40
C CYS A 1 -4.02 0.43 -7.60
N HIS A 2 -4.08 -0.89 -7.52
CA HIS A 2 -5.16 -1.60 -6.82
C HIS A 2 -5.23 -1.28 -5.34
N ILE A 3 -4.09 -0.98 -4.71
CA ILE A 3 -4.05 -0.62 -3.29
C ILE A 3 -4.88 0.64 -3.04
N HIS A 4 -4.66 1.66 -3.85
CA HIS A 4 -5.35 2.95 -3.70
C HIS A 4 -6.81 2.88 -4.15
N LEU A 5 -7.07 2.15 -5.23
CA LEU A 5 -8.42 2.00 -5.79
C LEU A 5 -9.28 0.99 -5.04
N LYS A 6 -8.66 0.09 -4.27
CA LYS A 6 -9.34 -0.97 -3.50
C LYS A 6 -10.26 -1.83 -4.38
N ASN A 7 -9.82 -2.09 -5.62
CA ASN A 7 -10.63 -2.80 -6.62
C ASN A 7 -10.16 -4.23 -6.89
N ALA A 8 -9.24 -4.75 -6.07
CA ALA A 8 -8.73 -6.10 -6.21
C ALA A 8 -8.45 -6.71 -4.84
N VAL A 9 -8.54 -8.03 -4.79
CA VAL A 9 -8.30 -8.82 -3.58
C VAL A 9 -7.21 -9.85 -3.91
N THR A 10 -6.17 -9.88 -3.11
CA THR A 10 -5.02 -10.78 -3.32
C THR A 10 -4.76 -11.59 -2.05
N PHE A 11 -4.71 -12.92 -2.20
CA PHE A 11 -4.34 -13.83 -1.12
C PHE A 11 -3.07 -14.57 -1.48
N ASN A 12 -2.22 -14.81 -0.48
CA ASN A 12 -1.08 -15.72 -0.65
C ASN A 12 -1.48 -17.17 -0.34
N THR A 13 -0.51 -18.10 -0.44
CA THR A 13 -0.77 -19.51 -0.19
C THR A 13 -1.10 -19.83 1.27
N LYS A 14 -0.84 -18.91 2.19
CA LYS A 14 -1.19 -19.04 3.61
C LYS A 14 -2.56 -18.44 3.91
N MET A 15 -3.31 -18.05 2.89
CA MET A 15 -4.63 -17.41 3.02
C MET A 15 -4.56 -16.05 3.74
N GLU A 16 -3.43 -15.37 3.64
CA GLU A 16 -3.28 -14.01 4.13
C GLU A 16 -3.68 -13.03 3.03
N LEU A 17 -4.48 -12.04 3.40
CA LEU A 17 -4.88 -10.96 2.50
C LEU A 17 -3.74 -9.96 2.39
N LEU A 18 -3.32 -9.66 1.17
CA LEU A 18 -2.25 -8.70 0.88
C LEU A 18 -2.82 -7.43 0.24
N PRO A 19 -2.18 -6.27 0.46
CA PRO A 19 -2.55 -5.03 -0.25
C PRO A 19 -2.48 -5.17 -1.77
N CYS A 20 -1.45 -5.86 -2.26
CA CYS A 20 -1.34 -6.32 -3.66
C CYS A 20 -0.37 -7.50 -3.73
N ASP A 21 -0.28 -8.13 -4.89
CA ASP A 21 0.56 -9.32 -5.10
C ASP A 21 2.06 -9.05 -4.89
N MET A 22 2.48 -7.81 -5.03
CA MET A 22 3.88 -7.40 -4.83
C MET A 22 4.16 -6.82 -3.44
N TYR A 23 3.14 -6.55 -2.63
CA TYR A 23 3.29 -5.97 -1.30
C TYR A 23 3.31 -7.09 -0.25
N LEU A 24 4.50 -7.58 0.07
CA LEU A 24 4.72 -8.74 0.93
C LEU A 24 5.16 -8.39 2.35
N TYR A 25 5.12 -7.11 2.72
CA TYR A 25 5.69 -6.63 3.98
C TYR A 25 4.77 -6.84 5.17
N GLN A 26 3.48 -6.65 4.96
CA GLN A 26 2.48 -6.76 6.03
C GLN A 26 1.14 -7.21 5.46
N PRO A 27 0.66 -8.40 5.85
CA PRO A 27 -0.70 -8.81 5.51
C PRO A 27 -1.75 -7.91 6.18
N LEU A 28 -2.85 -7.71 5.48
CA LEU A 28 -3.99 -6.95 6.01
C LEU A 28 -4.87 -7.79 6.93
N GLY A 29 -4.80 -9.10 6.81
CA GLY A 29 -5.55 -10.03 7.61
C GLY A 29 -5.36 -11.46 7.13
N LYS A 30 -5.87 -12.43 7.88
CA LYS A 30 -5.73 -13.84 7.56
C LYS A 30 -7.09 -14.54 7.68
N PHE A 31 -7.43 -15.34 6.67
CA PHE A 31 -8.62 -16.16 6.71
C PHE A 31 -8.55 -17.17 7.88
N GLY A 32 -9.63 -17.26 8.61
CA GLY A 32 -9.73 -18.12 9.79
C GLY A 32 -9.31 -17.45 11.09
N ARG A 33 -8.57 -16.33 11.03
CA ARG A 33 -8.17 -15.56 12.19
C ARG A 33 -8.91 -14.22 12.26
N ASP A 34 -8.87 -13.44 11.19
CA ASP A 34 -9.43 -12.09 11.14
C ASP A 34 -10.79 -12.04 10.44
N PHE A 35 -11.04 -13.01 9.56
CA PHE A 35 -12.32 -13.16 8.87
C PHE A 35 -12.51 -14.60 8.46
N SER A 36 -13.76 -15.07 8.42
CA SER A 36 -14.12 -16.42 8.00
C SER A 36 -15.36 -16.44 7.11
N SER A 37 -15.96 -15.29 6.87
CA SER A 37 -17.13 -15.12 6.01
C SER A 37 -17.02 -13.84 5.21
N TYR A 38 -17.88 -13.69 4.20
CA TYR A 38 -17.96 -12.44 3.43
C TYR A 38 -18.34 -11.24 4.31
N GLN A 39 -19.19 -11.44 5.29
CA GLN A 39 -19.59 -10.39 6.22
C GLN A 39 -18.41 -9.93 7.08
N ASP A 40 -17.63 -10.87 7.60
CA ASP A 40 -16.41 -10.56 8.35
C ASP A 40 -15.41 -9.81 7.46
N PHE A 41 -15.29 -10.23 6.20
CA PHE A 41 -14.42 -9.58 5.24
C PHE A 41 -14.81 -8.11 5.02
N GLN A 42 -16.11 -7.83 4.95
CA GLN A 42 -16.60 -6.44 4.78
C GLN A 42 -16.22 -5.55 5.96
N SER A 43 -16.16 -6.11 7.18
CA SER A 43 -15.77 -5.35 8.38
C SER A 43 -14.26 -5.34 8.63
N LEU A 44 -13.45 -5.93 7.75
CA LEU A 44 -12.00 -5.99 7.89
C LEU A 44 -11.36 -4.60 7.94
N THR A 45 -11.96 -3.61 7.29
CA THR A 45 -11.49 -2.23 7.30
C THR A 45 -11.47 -1.61 8.70
N GLU A 46 -12.18 -2.21 9.67
CA GLU A 46 -12.17 -1.79 11.07
C GLU A 46 -11.04 -2.45 11.86
N ASN A 47 -10.38 -3.45 11.29
CA ASN A 47 -9.27 -4.16 11.92
C ASN A 47 -8.08 -3.22 12.12
N ALA A 48 -7.45 -3.28 13.29
CA ALA A 48 -6.34 -2.39 13.66
C ALA A 48 -5.13 -2.57 12.72
N ILE A 49 -4.82 -3.81 12.35
CA ILE A 49 -3.70 -4.11 11.44
C ILE A 49 -3.98 -3.53 10.05
N TYR A 50 -5.21 -3.70 9.56
CA TYR A 50 -5.62 -3.14 8.28
C TYR A 50 -5.45 -1.62 8.26
N ARG A 51 -6.00 -0.95 9.26
CA ARG A 51 -5.94 0.52 9.36
C ARG A 51 -4.52 1.04 9.43
N LYS A 52 -3.69 0.41 10.27
CA LYS A 52 -2.29 0.79 10.44
C LYS A 52 -1.53 0.65 9.13
N THR A 53 -1.68 -0.50 8.46
CA THR A 53 -0.98 -0.79 7.21
C THR A 53 -1.40 0.17 6.11
N MET A 54 -2.70 0.41 5.95
CA MET A 54 -3.20 1.32 4.93
C MET A 54 -2.81 2.77 5.20
N ASP A 55 -2.74 3.16 6.48
CA ASP A 55 -2.29 4.50 6.85
C ASP A 55 -0.81 4.71 6.53
N GLU A 56 0.03 3.72 6.81
CA GLU A 56 1.45 3.75 6.43
C GLU A 56 1.63 3.85 4.92
N ILE A 57 0.86 3.06 4.16
CA ILE A 57 0.91 3.09 2.69
C ILE A 57 0.52 4.48 2.17
N ARG A 58 -0.53 5.07 2.73
CA ARG A 58 -1.01 6.38 2.30
C ARG A 58 0.02 7.49 2.48
N LYS A 59 0.90 7.36 3.46
CA LYS A 59 1.94 8.35 3.76
C LYS A 59 3.20 8.18 2.92
N LEU A 60 3.27 7.17 2.07
CA LEU A 60 4.41 6.96 1.18
C LEU A 60 4.30 7.86 -0.06
N PRO A 61 5.42 8.40 -0.54
CA PRO A 61 6.79 8.24 -0.05
C PRO A 61 7.12 9.11 1.16
N SER A 62 6.32 10.11 1.47
CA SER A 62 6.55 11.06 2.56
C SER A 62 5.20 11.56 3.10
N ASP A 63 5.15 11.89 4.39
CA ASP A 63 3.97 12.50 5.01
C ASP A 63 3.56 13.80 4.30
N GLU A 64 4.53 14.54 3.77
CA GLU A 64 4.28 15.78 3.03
C GLU A 64 3.42 15.56 1.79
N CYS A 65 3.46 14.37 1.21
CA CYS A 65 2.67 14.04 0.02
C CYS A 65 1.16 14.11 0.29
N THR A 66 0.72 13.86 1.51
CA THR A 66 -0.71 13.90 1.88
C THR A 66 -1.30 15.31 1.78
N THR A 67 -0.46 16.34 1.84
CA THR A 67 -0.86 17.75 1.72
C THR A 67 -0.59 18.32 0.34
N CYS A 68 -0.03 17.54 -0.58
CA CYS A 68 0.24 17.95 -1.94
C CYS A 68 -1.06 18.12 -2.74
N GLU A 69 -1.15 19.17 -3.55
CA GLU A 69 -2.33 19.44 -4.38
C GLU A 69 -2.62 18.36 -5.41
N HIS A 70 -1.62 17.56 -5.78
CA HIS A 70 -1.75 16.47 -6.76
C HIS A 70 -2.00 15.10 -6.11
N PHE A 71 -2.13 15.03 -4.79
CA PHE A 71 -2.21 13.77 -4.06
C PHE A 71 -3.41 12.91 -4.49
N ASP A 72 -4.54 13.52 -4.78
CA ASP A 72 -5.76 12.78 -5.17
C ASP A 72 -5.57 11.95 -6.44
N VAL A 73 -4.71 12.40 -7.34
CA VAL A 73 -4.39 11.69 -8.58
C VAL A 73 -3.13 10.85 -8.42
N CYS A 74 -2.09 11.42 -7.85
CA CYS A 74 -0.76 10.82 -7.73
C CYS A 74 -0.71 9.70 -6.69
N ARG A 75 -1.27 9.93 -5.50
CA ARG A 75 -1.25 8.99 -4.35
C ARG A 75 0.15 8.51 -3.98
N GLY A 76 1.19 9.21 -4.42
CA GLY A 76 2.58 8.84 -4.16
C GLY A 76 3.14 7.75 -5.07
N GLY A 77 2.35 7.24 -6.02
CA GLY A 77 2.78 6.17 -6.92
C GLY A 77 2.72 4.79 -6.28
N CYS A 78 3.62 3.90 -6.65
CA CYS A 78 3.62 2.51 -6.18
C CYS A 78 4.23 2.38 -4.78
N PRO A 79 3.46 1.93 -3.76
CA PRO A 79 4.00 1.76 -2.40
C PRO A 79 5.16 0.77 -2.31
N VAL A 80 5.20 -0.26 -3.16
CA VAL A 80 6.27 -1.25 -3.18
C VAL A 80 7.60 -0.60 -3.53
N LEU A 81 7.57 0.34 -4.48
CA LEU A 81 8.77 1.10 -4.85
C LEU A 81 9.36 1.84 -3.65
N TRP A 82 8.52 2.49 -2.86
CA TRP A 82 8.96 3.27 -1.71
C TRP A 82 9.39 2.42 -0.51
N LYS A 83 8.98 1.16 -0.47
CA LYS A 83 9.50 0.19 0.51
C LYS A 83 10.91 -0.27 0.18
N ASN A 84 11.26 -0.26 -1.10
CA ASN A 84 12.58 -0.70 -1.58
C ASN A 84 13.56 0.45 -1.76
N TYR A 85 13.08 1.65 -2.02
CA TYR A 85 13.90 2.83 -2.29
C TYR A 85 13.44 4.00 -1.45
N SER A 86 14.38 4.75 -0.88
CA SER A 86 14.04 5.96 -0.15
C SER A 86 13.69 7.09 -1.11
N PHE A 87 12.87 8.02 -0.63
CA PHE A 87 12.52 9.22 -1.40
C PHE A 87 13.76 10.06 -1.74
N ASP A 88 14.73 10.14 -0.82
CA ASP A 88 15.97 10.86 -1.05
C ASP A 88 16.84 10.22 -2.14
N SER A 89 16.87 8.88 -2.20
CA SER A 89 17.55 8.18 -3.28
C SER A 89 16.97 8.53 -4.65
N LEU A 90 15.65 8.65 -4.73
CA LEU A 90 14.98 9.02 -5.99
C LEU A 90 15.22 10.47 -6.37
N LYS A 91 15.35 11.37 -5.40
CA LYS A 91 15.74 12.76 -5.69
C LYS A 91 17.12 12.83 -6.33
N LYS A 92 18.04 11.97 -5.93
CA LYS A 92 19.38 11.88 -6.55
C LYS A 92 19.27 11.43 -8.01
N PHE A 93 18.40 10.48 -8.32
CA PHE A 93 18.15 10.05 -9.70
C PHE A 93 17.63 11.19 -10.57
N LYS A 94 16.79 12.03 -10.03
CA LYS A 94 16.20 13.16 -10.76
C LYS A 94 17.25 14.11 -11.32
N ASN A 95 18.40 14.20 -10.67
CA ASN A 95 19.50 15.07 -11.07
C ASN A 95 20.45 14.42 -12.07
N GLN A 96 20.22 13.17 -12.44
CA GLN A 96 21.04 12.43 -13.40
C GLN A 96 20.30 12.31 -14.74
N LYS A 97 21.05 12.47 -15.83
CA LYS A 97 20.49 12.44 -17.18
C LYS A 97 20.45 11.00 -17.70
N PHE A 98 19.52 10.20 -17.22
CA PHE A 98 19.37 8.82 -17.69
C PHE A 98 18.61 8.71 -19.01
N PHE A 99 17.72 9.65 -19.29
CA PHE A 99 16.86 9.62 -20.46
C PHE A 99 17.17 10.83 -21.31
N LEU A 100 17.80 10.58 -22.40
CA LEU A 100 18.16 11.64 -23.37
C LEU A 100 17.29 11.55 -24.61
#